data_b5287d123b5ae5bed627e2e29d1724af
#
_entry.id   b5287d123b5ae5bed627e2e29d1724af
#
_cell.length_a   1.000
_cell.length_b   1.000
_cell.length_c   1.000
_cell.angle_alpha   90.00
_cell.angle_beta   90.00
_cell.angle_gamma   90.00
#
_symmetry.space_group_name_H-M   'P 1'
#
loop_
_entity.id
_entity.type
_entity.pdbx_description
1 polymer ?
#
loop_
_entity_poly.entity_id
_entity_poly.type
_entity_poly.pdbx_seq_one_letter_code
_entity_poly.pdbx_strand_id
1 'polypeptide(L)'
;GKVQLKREEAKLTKLAPEDLADHLERLSVKNLTKILDLLPNEYEAEVIQNLNVSRQRELLRSIQPKHAASILSLIDPDEAVDILLTLSERRRQIITPLLTEEARARIDYLLSLSTTDIGSLATTDFFTADPEETATSVRRRMKRETTLATPLTYIYVINKKKELVGVCNLHELLLQDGDVPMYKFMIPNVVAVYLTTPPEIAMKKMIKYKIYSLPIINDRRGLLGIVTIDDLVENMQEKLT
;
A
#
# COMPACT_ATOMS: atom_id res chain seq x y z
N GLY A 1 -22.41 -29.92 -8.72
CA GLY A 1 -22.37 -28.45 -8.45
C GLY A 1 -21.90 -28.15 -7.03
N LYS A 2 -22.78 -28.25 -6.00
CA LYS A 2 -22.44 -27.85 -4.59
C LYS A 2 -21.28 -28.63 -3.95
N VAL A 3 -21.14 -29.93 -4.24
CA VAL A 3 -20.06 -30.77 -3.68
C VAL A 3 -18.70 -30.42 -4.30
N GLN A 4 -18.68 -30.03 -5.55
CA GLN A 4 -17.46 -29.65 -6.26
C GLN A 4 -16.98 -28.26 -5.80
N LEU A 5 -17.88 -27.30 -5.60
CA LEU A 5 -17.60 -25.98 -5.03
C LEU A 5 -16.99 -26.09 -3.63
N LYS A 6 -17.56 -26.89 -2.73
CA LYS A 6 -16.98 -27.14 -1.39
C LYS A 6 -15.60 -27.78 -1.42
N ARG A 7 -15.28 -28.61 -2.43
CA ARG A 7 -13.96 -29.19 -2.60
C ARG A 7 -12.93 -28.16 -3.10
N GLU A 8 -13.34 -27.24 -3.94
CA GLU A 8 -12.48 -26.15 -4.42
C GLU A 8 -12.22 -25.14 -3.31
N GLU A 9 -13.25 -24.70 -2.60
CA GLU A 9 -13.15 -23.90 -1.38
C GLU A 9 -12.15 -24.50 -0.37
N ALA A 10 -12.33 -25.79 -0.03
CA ALA A 10 -11.46 -26.50 0.91
C ALA A 10 -10.00 -26.68 0.44
N LYS A 11 -9.72 -26.50 -0.86
CA LYS A 11 -8.35 -26.48 -1.37
C LYS A 11 -7.74 -25.10 -1.26
N LEU A 12 -8.50 -24.06 -1.57
CA LEU A 12 -8.06 -22.66 -1.54
C LEU A 12 -7.78 -22.21 -0.11
N THR A 13 -8.65 -22.55 0.85
CA THR A 13 -8.49 -22.21 2.26
C THR A 13 -7.36 -22.96 3.00
N LYS A 14 -6.66 -23.86 2.32
CA LYS A 14 -5.45 -24.50 2.85
C LYS A 14 -4.17 -23.69 2.61
N LEU A 15 -4.20 -22.75 1.69
CA LEU A 15 -3.09 -21.85 1.45
C LEU A 15 -3.08 -20.77 2.54
N ALA A 16 -1.93 -20.17 2.81
CA ALA A 16 -1.90 -18.94 3.58
C ALA A 16 -2.55 -17.81 2.76
N PRO A 17 -3.28 -16.86 3.38
CA PRO A 17 -3.95 -15.78 2.66
C PRO A 17 -3.00 -14.97 1.74
N GLU A 18 -1.77 -14.71 2.19
CA GLU A 18 -0.72 -14.04 1.42
C GLU A 18 -0.29 -14.83 0.17
N ASP A 19 -0.14 -16.16 0.29
CA ASP A 19 0.22 -17.03 -0.84
C ASP A 19 -0.89 -17.06 -1.88
N LEU A 20 -2.15 -17.10 -1.42
CA LEU A 20 -3.30 -17.07 -2.31
C LEU A 20 -3.39 -15.69 -3.00
N ALA A 21 -3.19 -14.60 -2.28
CA ALA A 21 -3.19 -13.26 -2.84
C ALA A 21 -2.17 -13.13 -3.98
N ASP A 22 -0.94 -13.58 -3.79
CA ASP A 22 0.12 -13.57 -4.81
C ASP A 22 -0.28 -14.32 -6.09
N HIS A 23 -0.96 -15.46 -5.95
CA HIS A 23 -1.46 -16.21 -7.10
C HIS A 23 -2.59 -15.49 -7.83
N LEU A 24 -3.45 -14.78 -7.08
CA LEU A 24 -4.61 -14.07 -7.62
C LEU A 24 -4.24 -12.75 -8.30
N GLU A 25 -3.11 -12.15 -7.97
CA GLU A 25 -2.68 -10.85 -8.53
C GLU A 25 -2.56 -10.83 -10.05
N ARG A 26 -2.26 -11.97 -10.66
CA ARG A 26 -2.09 -12.11 -12.12
C ARG A 26 -3.39 -12.34 -12.89
N LEU A 27 -4.49 -12.56 -12.19
CA LEU A 27 -5.79 -12.85 -12.81
C LEU A 27 -6.48 -11.57 -13.26
N SER A 28 -7.41 -11.68 -14.22
CA SER A 28 -8.35 -10.59 -14.49
C SER A 28 -9.28 -10.37 -13.30
N VAL A 29 -9.77 -9.14 -13.09
CA VAL A 29 -10.70 -8.81 -12.00
C VAL A 29 -11.91 -9.73 -11.98
N LYS A 30 -12.45 -10.04 -13.16
CA LYS A 30 -13.59 -10.97 -13.29
C LYS A 30 -13.29 -12.37 -12.75
N ASN A 31 -12.09 -12.89 -12.97
CA ASN A 31 -11.69 -14.20 -12.47
C ASN A 31 -11.33 -14.13 -10.98
N LEU A 32 -10.67 -13.07 -10.56
CA LEU A 32 -10.39 -12.77 -9.16
C LEU A 32 -11.69 -12.77 -8.34
N THR A 33 -12.69 -11.97 -8.73
CA THR A 33 -14.00 -11.92 -8.03
C THR A 33 -14.65 -13.29 -7.93
N LYS A 34 -14.63 -14.07 -9.01
CA LYS A 34 -15.24 -15.42 -9.00
C LYS A 34 -14.57 -16.37 -8.00
N ILE A 35 -13.26 -16.25 -7.80
CA ILE A 35 -12.55 -17.09 -6.83
C ILE A 35 -12.84 -16.61 -5.42
N LEU A 36 -12.82 -15.29 -5.20
CA LEU A 36 -13.11 -14.69 -3.91
C LEU A 36 -14.54 -15.02 -3.45
N ASP A 37 -15.53 -14.99 -4.34
CA ASP A 37 -16.93 -15.36 -4.06
C ASP A 37 -17.09 -16.83 -3.56
N LEU A 38 -16.07 -17.67 -3.71
CA LEU A 38 -16.05 -19.05 -3.20
C LEU A 38 -15.49 -19.17 -1.78
N LEU A 39 -14.87 -18.10 -1.27
CA LEU A 39 -14.19 -18.12 0.03
C LEU A 39 -15.15 -17.74 1.16
N PRO A 40 -14.92 -18.23 2.38
CA PRO A 40 -15.56 -17.68 3.56
C PRO A 40 -15.21 -16.19 3.73
N ASN A 41 -16.14 -15.37 4.20
CA ASN A 41 -15.99 -13.91 4.26
C ASN A 41 -14.73 -13.47 5.01
N GLU A 42 -14.40 -14.11 6.14
CA GLU A 42 -13.22 -13.79 6.94
C GLU A 42 -11.92 -14.08 6.16
N TYR A 43 -11.87 -15.24 5.50
CA TYR A 43 -10.71 -15.62 4.70
C TYR A 43 -10.60 -14.76 3.41
N GLU A 44 -11.73 -14.42 2.80
CA GLU A 44 -11.78 -13.46 1.68
C GLU A 44 -11.19 -12.10 2.07
N ALA A 45 -11.57 -11.58 3.25
CA ALA A 45 -11.07 -10.31 3.77
C ALA A 45 -9.55 -10.35 3.98
N GLU A 46 -9.02 -11.43 4.57
CA GLU A 46 -7.58 -11.62 4.75
C GLU A 46 -6.83 -11.69 3.41
N VAL A 47 -7.36 -12.40 2.42
CA VAL A 47 -6.77 -12.45 1.07
C VAL A 47 -6.77 -11.08 0.42
N ILE A 48 -7.87 -10.34 0.51
CA ILE A 48 -7.98 -9.00 -0.07
C ILE A 48 -7.02 -8.03 0.61
N GLN A 49 -6.84 -8.12 1.91
CA GLN A 49 -5.88 -7.30 2.66
C GLN A 49 -4.44 -7.51 2.18
N ASN A 50 -4.11 -8.72 1.71
CA ASN A 50 -2.78 -9.07 1.19
C ASN A 50 -2.59 -8.76 -0.31
N LEU A 51 -3.64 -8.42 -1.06
CA LEU A 51 -3.50 -7.94 -2.45
C LEU A 51 -2.80 -6.59 -2.49
N ASN A 52 -2.10 -6.30 -3.59
CA ASN A 52 -1.56 -4.95 -3.79
C ASN A 52 -2.68 -3.90 -3.91
N VAL A 53 -2.36 -2.66 -3.53
CA VAL A 53 -3.31 -1.53 -3.46
C VAL A 53 -4.08 -1.31 -4.76
N SER A 54 -3.43 -1.48 -5.91
CA SER A 54 -4.08 -1.31 -7.21
C SER A 54 -5.16 -2.36 -7.44
N ARG A 55 -4.90 -3.60 -7.03
CA ARG A 55 -5.86 -4.71 -7.13
C ARG A 55 -7.00 -4.57 -6.15
N GLN A 56 -6.70 -4.19 -4.91
CA GLN A 56 -7.74 -3.88 -3.90
C GLN A 56 -8.71 -2.82 -4.44
N ARG A 57 -8.17 -1.71 -4.97
CA ARG A 57 -8.98 -0.64 -5.54
C ARG A 57 -9.82 -1.11 -6.72
N GLU A 58 -9.22 -1.83 -7.66
CA GLU A 58 -9.90 -2.34 -8.86
C GLU A 58 -11.04 -3.30 -8.49
N LEU A 59 -10.79 -4.22 -7.55
CA LEU A 59 -11.78 -5.15 -7.02
C LEU A 59 -12.93 -4.40 -6.35
N LEU A 60 -12.66 -3.53 -5.39
CA LEU A 60 -13.69 -2.82 -4.62
C LEU A 60 -14.48 -1.80 -5.45
N ARG A 61 -13.97 -1.41 -6.62
CA ARG A 61 -14.75 -0.68 -7.62
C ARG A 61 -15.74 -1.56 -8.37
N SER A 62 -15.38 -2.82 -8.62
CA SER A 62 -16.14 -3.74 -9.47
C SER A 62 -17.24 -4.53 -8.75
N ILE A 63 -17.05 -4.85 -7.47
CA ILE A 63 -18.01 -5.62 -6.67
C ILE A 63 -19.17 -4.75 -6.18
N GLN A 64 -20.25 -5.41 -5.73
CA GLN A 64 -21.42 -4.75 -5.15
C GLN A 64 -21.05 -3.92 -3.92
N PRO A 65 -21.60 -2.71 -3.70
CA PRO A 65 -21.31 -1.88 -2.53
C PRO A 65 -21.50 -2.59 -1.19
N LYS A 66 -22.57 -3.40 -1.09
CA LYS A 66 -22.88 -4.17 0.11
C LYS A 66 -21.82 -5.23 0.40
N HIS A 67 -21.32 -5.91 -0.62
CA HIS A 67 -20.23 -6.88 -0.49
C HIS A 67 -18.92 -6.18 -0.13
N ALA A 68 -18.59 -5.06 -0.77
CA ALA A 68 -17.43 -4.25 -0.40
C ALA A 68 -17.47 -3.80 1.08
N ALA A 69 -18.63 -3.38 1.56
CA ALA A 69 -18.80 -2.99 2.96
C ALA A 69 -18.64 -4.19 3.93
N SER A 70 -19.17 -5.37 3.56
CA SER A 70 -18.98 -6.58 4.35
C SER A 70 -17.50 -6.93 4.51
N ILE A 71 -16.73 -6.90 3.42
CA ILE A 71 -15.29 -7.15 3.43
C ILE A 71 -14.56 -6.11 4.28
N LEU A 72 -14.79 -4.82 4.03
CA LEU A 72 -14.12 -3.74 4.77
C LEU A 72 -14.44 -3.73 6.27
N SER A 73 -15.59 -4.29 6.65
CA SER A 73 -15.94 -4.45 8.07
C SER A 73 -15.15 -5.55 8.78
N LEU A 74 -14.51 -6.46 8.04
CA LEU A 74 -13.68 -7.55 8.55
C LEU A 74 -12.18 -7.27 8.48
N ILE A 75 -11.78 -6.29 7.68
CA ILE A 75 -10.38 -5.84 7.57
C ILE A 75 -10.00 -4.97 8.78
N ASP A 76 -8.72 -4.98 9.15
CA ASP A 76 -8.19 -4.09 10.19
C ASP A 76 -8.57 -2.62 9.89
N PRO A 77 -9.06 -1.85 10.86
CA PRO A 77 -9.62 -0.52 10.61
C PRO A 77 -8.68 0.46 9.91
N ASP A 78 -7.38 0.44 10.22
CA ASP A 78 -6.37 1.28 9.56
C ASP A 78 -6.16 0.87 8.10
N GLU A 79 -6.12 -0.41 7.80
CA GLU A 79 -6.08 -0.90 6.42
C GLU A 79 -7.37 -0.57 5.65
N ALA A 80 -8.53 -0.70 6.31
CA ALA A 80 -9.81 -0.35 5.70
C ALA A 80 -9.89 1.15 5.36
N VAL A 81 -9.36 2.03 6.21
CA VAL A 81 -9.24 3.48 5.92
C VAL A 81 -8.38 3.71 4.68
N ASP A 82 -7.21 3.07 4.61
CA ASP A 82 -6.34 3.21 3.46
C ASP A 82 -7.02 2.77 2.15
N ILE A 83 -7.67 1.63 2.18
CA ILE A 83 -8.43 1.14 1.03
C ILE A 83 -9.54 2.11 0.64
N LEU A 84 -10.30 2.62 1.59
CA LEU A 84 -11.36 3.61 1.35
C LEU A 84 -10.81 4.89 0.73
N LEU A 85 -9.65 5.37 1.16
CA LEU A 85 -9.01 6.57 0.60
C LEU A 85 -8.56 6.38 -0.86
N THR A 86 -8.38 5.15 -1.33
CA THR A 86 -8.10 4.86 -2.76
C THR A 86 -9.33 4.97 -3.66
N LEU A 87 -10.53 4.89 -3.09
CA LEU A 87 -11.78 4.93 -3.82
C LEU A 87 -12.19 6.38 -4.12
N SER A 88 -12.98 6.56 -5.19
CA SER A 88 -13.58 7.88 -5.45
C SER A 88 -14.53 8.30 -4.33
N GLU A 89 -14.64 9.60 -4.10
CA GLU A 89 -15.56 10.18 -3.10
C GLU A 89 -16.98 9.60 -3.22
N ARG A 90 -17.51 9.56 -4.43
CA ARG A 90 -18.83 8.97 -4.71
C ARG A 90 -18.94 7.51 -4.26
N ARG A 91 -17.88 6.72 -4.48
CA ARG A 91 -17.85 5.30 -4.10
C ARG A 91 -17.80 5.14 -2.59
N ARG A 92 -16.97 5.94 -1.91
CA ARG A 92 -16.90 5.97 -0.44
C ARG A 92 -18.24 6.29 0.19
N GLN A 93 -18.91 7.35 -0.28
CA GLN A 93 -20.22 7.76 0.22
C GLN A 93 -21.29 6.66 0.10
N ILE A 94 -21.18 5.77 -0.87
CA ILE A 94 -22.10 4.64 -1.04
C ILE A 94 -21.73 3.49 -0.07
N ILE A 95 -20.45 3.20 0.11
CA ILE A 95 -19.99 2.04 0.90
C ILE A 95 -20.02 2.33 2.40
N THR A 96 -19.55 3.50 2.85
CA THR A 96 -19.40 3.83 4.28
C THR A 96 -20.68 3.62 5.10
N PRO A 97 -21.88 4.03 4.63
CA PRO A 97 -23.12 3.78 5.37
C PRO A 97 -23.52 2.31 5.49
N LEU A 98 -22.93 1.44 4.66
CA LEU A 98 -23.22 0.01 4.64
C LEU A 98 -22.27 -0.83 5.51
N LEU A 99 -21.24 -0.21 6.07
CA LEU A 99 -20.34 -0.85 7.04
C LEU A 99 -21.11 -1.25 8.31
N THR A 100 -20.60 -2.25 9.02
CA THR A 100 -21.10 -2.53 10.37
C THR A 100 -20.92 -1.30 11.27
N GLU A 101 -21.78 -1.12 12.26
CA GLU A 101 -21.73 0.01 13.17
C GLU A 101 -20.36 0.11 13.89
N GLU A 102 -19.83 -1.04 14.30
CA GLU A 102 -18.52 -1.13 14.96
C GLU A 102 -17.37 -0.71 14.02
N ALA A 103 -17.32 -1.25 12.80
CA ALA A 103 -16.28 -0.92 11.81
C ALA A 103 -16.37 0.56 11.41
N ARG A 104 -17.59 1.07 11.20
CA ARG A 104 -17.82 2.46 10.87
C ARG A 104 -17.33 3.40 11.97
N ALA A 105 -17.68 3.12 13.24
CA ALA A 105 -17.25 3.94 14.35
C ALA A 105 -15.72 4.01 14.48
N ARG A 106 -15.01 2.87 14.28
CA ARG A 106 -13.55 2.82 14.29
C ARG A 106 -12.93 3.59 13.14
N ILE A 107 -13.47 3.42 11.92
CA ILE A 107 -13.00 4.11 10.73
C ILE A 107 -13.21 5.63 10.85
N ASP A 108 -14.40 6.07 11.28
CA ASP A 108 -14.71 7.49 11.49
C ASP A 108 -13.79 8.09 12.57
N TYR A 109 -13.52 7.35 13.64
CA TYR A 109 -12.58 7.77 14.68
C TYR A 109 -11.17 7.97 14.09
N LEU A 110 -10.64 7.00 13.33
CA LEU A 110 -9.32 7.11 12.70
C LEU A 110 -9.22 8.29 11.74
N LEU A 111 -10.27 8.53 10.95
CA LEU A 111 -10.34 9.69 10.06
C LEU A 111 -10.43 11.02 10.80
N SER A 112 -10.95 11.02 12.02
CA SER A 112 -11.08 12.22 12.84
C SER A 112 -9.82 12.58 13.65
N LEU A 113 -8.87 11.64 13.81
CA LEU A 113 -7.65 11.83 14.60
C LEU A 113 -6.72 12.91 14.03
N SER A 114 -6.78 13.16 12.75
CA SER A 114 -5.89 14.10 12.08
C SER A 114 -6.66 15.16 11.32
N THR A 115 -6.41 16.43 11.68
CA THR A 115 -6.79 17.59 10.88
C THR A 115 -5.69 18.02 9.90
N THR A 116 -4.53 17.35 9.97
CA THR A 116 -3.35 17.66 9.17
C THR A 116 -3.14 16.55 8.15
N ASP A 117 -3.18 16.90 6.89
CA ASP A 117 -2.83 15.97 5.81
C ASP A 117 -1.33 15.64 5.86
N ILE A 118 -0.98 14.37 5.63
CA ILE A 118 0.42 13.94 5.55
C ILE A 118 1.21 14.72 4.49
N GLY A 119 0.53 15.30 3.52
CA GLY A 119 1.11 16.17 2.52
C GLY A 119 1.83 17.38 3.07
N SER A 120 1.41 17.92 4.22
CA SER A 120 2.10 19.04 4.89
C SER A 120 3.42 18.63 5.54
N LEU A 121 3.61 17.33 5.79
CA LEU A 121 4.82 16.73 6.37
C LEU A 121 5.73 16.14 5.30
N ALA A 122 5.31 16.18 4.03
CA ALA A 122 6.03 15.56 2.93
C ALA A 122 7.26 16.38 2.53
N THR A 123 8.34 15.67 2.26
CA THR A 123 9.48 16.23 1.54
C THR A 123 9.53 15.72 0.10
N THR A 124 10.03 16.56 -0.80
CA THR A 124 10.35 16.17 -2.19
C THR A 124 11.82 15.83 -2.36
N ASP A 125 12.60 15.89 -1.30
CA ASP A 125 14.02 15.53 -1.28
C ASP A 125 14.18 14.04 -1.08
N PHE A 126 14.12 13.28 -2.16
CA PHE A 126 14.29 11.83 -2.19
C PHE A 126 15.00 11.40 -3.46
N PHE A 127 15.65 10.24 -3.41
CA PHE A 127 16.41 9.72 -4.54
C PHE A 127 15.60 8.66 -5.31
N THR A 128 15.62 8.75 -6.64
CA THR A 128 14.92 7.82 -7.53
C THR A 128 15.87 7.11 -8.49
N ALA A 129 15.47 5.92 -8.95
CA ALA A 129 16.16 5.17 -9.99
C ALA A 129 15.15 4.64 -11.02
N ASP A 130 15.64 4.37 -12.25
CA ASP A 130 14.89 3.64 -13.27
C ASP A 130 15.03 2.12 -13.02
N PRO A 131 14.01 1.29 -13.29
CA PRO A 131 14.10 -0.16 -13.14
C PRO A 131 15.27 -0.81 -13.91
N GLU A 132 15.61 -0.28 -15.09
CA GLU A 132 16.69 -0.78 -15.93
C GLU A 132 18.07 -0.23 -15.56
N GLU A 133 18.13 0.75 -14.67
CA GLU A 133 19.39 1.35 -14.23
C GLU A 133 20.20 0.35 -13.39
N THR A 134 21.49 0.24 -13.66
CA THR A 134 22.37 -0.69 -12.94
C THR A 134 22.80 -0.14 -11.59
N ALA A 135 23.12 -1.04 -10.65
CA ALA A 135 23.58 -0.66 -9.31
C ALA A 135 24.78 0.31 -9.35
N THR A 136 25.73 0.12 -10.25
CA THR A 136 26.88 1.05 -10.42
C THR A 136 26.42 2.42 -10.92
N SER A 137 25.49 2.49 -11.86
CA SER A 137 24.95 3.76 -12.35
C SER A 137 24.26 4.53 -11.24
N VAL A 138 23.37 3.86 -10.48
CA VAL A 138 22.67 4.45 -9.35
C VAL A 138 23.64 4.97 -8.31
N ARG A 139 24.62 4.17 -7.88
CA ARG A 139 25.66 4.60 -6.91
C ARG A 139 26.45 5.82 -7.39
N ARG A 140 26.78 5.87 -8.69
CA ARG A 140 27.48 7.02 -9.28
C ARG A 140 26.64 8.29 -9.28
N ARG A 141 25.33 8.18 -9.61
CA ARG A 141 24.40 9.33 -9.56
C ARG A 141 24.20 9.80 -8.14
N MET A 142 24.02 8.91 -7.18
CA MET A 142 23.88 9.27 -5.78
C MET A 142 25.02 10.18 -5.30
N LYS A 143 26.26 9.84 -5.61
CA LYS A 143 27.44 10.65 -5.23
C LYS A 143 27.42 12.07 -5.78
N ARG A 144 26.71 12.32 -6.87
CA ARG A 144 26.65 13.63 -7.54
C ARG A 144 25.42 14.45 -7.16
N GLU A 145 24.30 13.77 -6.94
CA GLU A 145 22.97 14.38 -6.90
C GLU A 145 22.44 14.52 -5.47
N THR A 146 23.02 13.81 -4.50
CA THR A 146 22.54 13.87 -3.11
C THR A 146 23.37 14.80 -2.27
N THR A 147 22.73 15.44 -1.31
CA THR A 147 23.34 16.26 -0.26
C THR A 147 23.32 15.49 1.07
N LEU A 148 23.99 16.02 2.09
CA LEU A 148 23.93 15.45 3.44
C LEU A 148 22.51 15.49 4.06
N ALA A 149 21.65 16.36 3.56
CA ALA A 149 20.27 16.51 4.03
C ALA A 149 19.30 15.54 3.35
N THR A 150 19.68 14.90 2.22
CA THR A 150 18.79 13.99 1.50
C THR A 150 18.61 12.69 2.27
N PRO A 151 17.37 12.30 2.64
CA PRO A 151 17.10 11.02 3.29
C PRO A 151 17.42 9.85 2.34
N LEU A 152 18.53 9.16 2.55
CA LEU A 152 19.02 8.09 1.66
C LEU A 152 18.74 6.66 2.16
N THR A 153 17.82 6.49 3.09
CA THR A 153 17.48 5.13 3.58
C THR A 153 16.96 4.23 2.46
N TYR A 154 16.20 4.82 1.53
CA TYR A 154 15.58 4.13 0.42
C TYR A 154 15.82 4.84 -0.90
N ILE A 155 15.91 4.03 -1.96
CA ILE A 155 15.89 4.45 -3.37
C ILE A 155 14.53 4.04 -3.94
N TYR A 156 13.75 5.00 -4.41
CA TYR A 156 12.43 4.75 -4.99
C TYR A 156 12.56 4.49 -6.49
N VAL A 157 12.08 3.33 -6.93
CA VAL A 157 12.19 2.94 -8.34
C VAL A 157 10.94 3.36 -9.08
N ILE A 158 11.11 4.25 -10.06
CA ILE A 158 10.03 4.82 -10.87
C ILE A 158 10.23 4.46 -12.33
N ASN A 159 9.16 4.05 -13.00
CA ASN A 159 9.18 3.71 -14.42
C ASN A 159 9.08 4.97 -15.31
N LYS A 160 9.13 4.76 -16.64
CA LYS A 160 9.01 5.85 -17.63
C LYS A 160 7.68 6.62 -17.57
N LYS A 161 6.63 6.03 -16.99
CA LYS A 161 5.34 6.68 -16.76
C LYS A 161 5.29 7.46 -15.44
N LYS A 162 6.41 7.56 -14.73
CA LYS A 162 6.52 8.19 -13.40
C LYS A 162 5.76 7.45 -12.28
N GLU A 163 5.45 6.18 -12.48
CA GLU A 163 4.81 5.33 -11.49
C GLU A 163 5.85 4.68 -10.58
N LEU A 164 5.58 4.66 -9.27
CA LEU A 164 6.38 3.93 -8.28
C LEU A 164 6.18 2.43 -8.48
N VAL A 165 7.24 1.73 -8.90
CA VAL A 165 7.21 0.30 -9.21
C VAL A 165 8.06 -0.54 -8.27
N GLY A 166 8.88 0.08 -7.44
CA GLY A 166 9.70 -0.63 -6.48
C GLY A 166 10.38 0.31 -5.49
N VAL A 167 10.99 -0.28 -4.49
CA VAL A 167 11.86 0.39 -3.52
C VAL A 167 13.08 -0.48 -3.25
N CYS A 168 14.21 0.12 -3.03
CA CYS A 168 15.45 -0.57 -2.66
C CYS A 168 16.06 0.11 -1.42
N ASN A 169 16.46 -0.68 -0.44
CA ASN A 169 17.25 -0.18 0.66
C ASN A 169 18.66 0.21 0.19
N LEU A 170 19.20 1.28 0.73
CA LEU A 170 20.59 1.67 0.43
C LEU A 170 21.59 0.53 0.69
N HIS A 171 21.37 -0.20 1.77
CA HIS A 171 22.18 -1.37 2.10
C HIS A 171 22.18 -2.43 0.99
N GLU A 172 21.00 -2.77 0.43
CA GLU A 172 20.88 -3.71 -0.68
C GLU A 172 21.63 -3.20 -1.93
N LEU A 173 21.46 -1.92 -2.25
CA LEU A 173 22.16 -1.30 -3.39
C LEU A 173 23.69 -1.41 -3.24
N LEU A 174 24.22 -1.28 -2.02
CA LEU A 174 25.67 -1.36 -1.76
C LEU A 174 26.21 -2.77 -1.90
N LEU A 175 25.41 -3.79 -1.64
CA LEU A 175 25.80 -5.20 -1.72
C LEU A 175 25.65 -5.80 -3.13
N GLN A 176 24.93 -5.13 -4.03
CA GLN A 176 24.72 -5.66 -5.37
C GLN A 176 25.94 -5.52 -6.27
N ASP A 177 26.15 -6.52 -7.15
CA ASP A 177 27.11 -6.43 -8.24
C ASP A 177 26.79 -5.27 -9.16
N GLY A 178 27.84 -4.69 -9.76
CA GLY A 178 27.73 -3.43 -10.49
C GLY A 178 26.76 -3.41 -11.66
N ASP A 179 26.66 -4.51 -12.40
CA ASP A 179 25.89 -4.60 -13.64
C ASP A 179 24.46 -5.10 -13.43
N VAL A 180 24.06 -5.39 -12.18
CA VAL A 180 22.71 -5.84 -11.88
C VAL A 180 21.72 -4.66 -11.96
N PRO A 181 20.65 -4.75 -12.78
CA PRO A 181 19.64 -3.71 -12.86
C PRO A 181 18.71 -3.72 -11.66
N MET A 182 18.17 -2.54 -11.31
CA MET A 182 17.32 -2.31 -10.12
C MET A 182 16.13 -3.27 -10.02
N TYR A 183 15.48 -3.59 -11.14
CA TYR A 183 14.30 -4.46 -11.16
C TYR A 183 14.56 -5.88 -10.65
N LYS A 184 15.80 -6.33 -10.61
CA LYS A 184 16.17 -7.69 -10.14
C LYS A 184 16.25 -7.80 -8.61
N PHE A 185 16.49 -6.69 -7.91
CA PHE A 185 16.68 -6.70 -6.45
C PHE A 185 15.82 -5.66 -5.71
N MET A 186 15.06 -4.83 -6.41
CA MET A 186 14.08 -3.97 -5.77
C MET A 186 12.93 -4.77 -5.15
N ILE A 187 12.31 -4.22 -4.12
CA ILE A 187 11.07 -4.73 -3.54
C ILE A 187 9.91 -4.16 -4.36
N PRO A 188 9.13 -4.99 -5.09
CA PRO A 188 8.10 -4.49 -6.02
C PRO A 188 6.81 -4.05 -5.31
N ASN A 189 6.47 -4.65 -4.18
CA ASN A 189 5.27 -4.33 -3.40
C ASN A 189 5.59 -3.22 -2.39
N VAL A 190 5.59 -1.98 -2.87
CA VAL A 190 5.96 -0.83 -2.04
C VAL A 190 4.78 -0.44 -1.16
N VAL A 191 5.02 -0.45 0.16
CA VAL A 191 4.11 0.16 1.13
C VAL A 191 4.15 1.67 0.92
N ALA A 192 3.00 2.25 0.63
CA ALA A 192 2.85 3.67 0.31
C ALA A 192 1.62 4.26 1.00
N VAL A 193 1.53 5.58 1.01
CA VAL A 193 0.39 6.34 1.53
C VAL A 193 -0.06 7.37 0.51
N TYR A 194 -1.24 7.96 0.73
CA TYR A 194 -1.81 9.04 -0.08
C TYR A 194 -1.68 10.37 0.66
N LEU A 195 -1.78 11.48 -0.06
CA LEU A 195 -1.75 12.82 0.53
C LEU A 195 -2.77 13.01 1.67
N THR A 196 -3.91 12.34 1.55
CA THR A 196 -5.02 12.41 2.52
C THR A 196 -4.91 11.38 3.66
N THR A 197 -3.86 10.55 3.69
CA THR A 197 -3.65 9.59 4.78
C THR A 197 -3.34 10.34 6.07
N PRO A 198 -4.04 10.06 7.18
CA PRO A 198 -3.70 10.64 8.48
C PRO A 198 -2.27 10.24 8.92
N PRO A 199 -1.49 11.17 9.53
CA PRO A 199 -0.15 10.89 10.03
C PRO A 199 -0.08 9.69 10.98
N GLU A 200 -1.11 9.49 11.79
CA GLU A 200 -1.20 8.39 12.74
C GLU A 200 -1.25 7.02 12.03
N ILE A 201 -1.93 6.94 10.89
CA ILE A 201 -1.98 5.72 10.05
C ILE A 201 -0.62 5.48 9.39
N ALA A 202 0.02 6.52 8.88
CA ALA A 202 1.36 6.42 8.33
C ALA A 202 2.36 5.92 9.38
N MET A 203 2.29 6.44 10.62
CA MET A 203 3.12 5.98 11.74
C MET A 203 2.89 4.49 12.04
N LYS A 204 1.64 4.04 12.12
CA LYS A 204 1.32 2.63 12.33
C LYS A 204 1.90 1.73 11.24
N LYS A 205 1.82 2.15 9.97
CA LYS A 205 2.44 1.44 8.86
C LYS A 205 3.96 1.35 9.01
N MET A 206 4.63 2.45 9.35
CA MET A 206 6.08 2.45 9.57
C MET A 206 6.48 1.47 10.67
N ILE A 207 5.74 1.44 11.77
CA ILE A 207 5.98 0.51 12.89
C ILE A 207 5.72 -0.95 12.46
N LYS A 208 4.59 -1.21 11.82
CA LYS A 208 4.17 -2.55 11.38
C LYS A 208 5.19 -3.17 10.42
N TYR A 209 5.63 -2.41 9.44
CA TYR A 209 6.54 -2.88 8.40
C TYR A 209 8.02 -2.61 8.71
N LYS A 210 8.32 -1.99 9.85
CA LYS A 210 9.70 -1.64 10.30
C LYS A 210 10.44 -0.79 9.26
N ILE A 211 9.76 0.20 8.72
CA ILE A 211 10.30 1.12 7.71
C ILE A 211 10.39 2.53 8.27
N TYR A 212 11.34 3.31 7.78
CA TYR A 212 11.70 4.64 8.31
C TYR A 212 11.22 5.79 7.43
N SER A 213 10.73 5.48 6.24
CA SER A 213 10.21 6.46 5.30
C SER A 213 9.14 5.81 4.42
N LEU A 214 8.04 6.53 4.17
CA LEU A 214 6.94 6.10 3.34
C LEU A 214 6.81 7.00 2.12
N PRO A 215 6.73 6.44 0.90
CA PRO A 215 6.38 7.20 -0.28
C PRO A 215 4.91 7.62 -0.26
N ILE A 216 4.67 8.85 -0.67
CA ILE A 216 3.34 9.41 -0.88
C ILE A 216 3.05 9.34 -2.38
N ILE A 217 1.95 8.71 -2.74
CA ILE A 217 1.57 8.47 -4.13
C ILE A 217 0.20 9.04 -4.47
N ASN A 218 -0.01 9.30 -5.76
CA ASN A 218 -1.32 9.63 -6.30
C ASN A 218 -2.07 8.37 -6.80
N ASP A 219 -3.29 8.56 -7.29
CA ASP A 219 -4.16 7.48 -7.80
C ASP A 219 -3.56 6.67 -8.96
N ARG A 220 -2.58 7.22 -9.66
CA ARG A 220 -1.87 6.56 -10.77
C ARG A 220 -0.52 5.99 -10.32
N ARG A 221 -0.32 5.85 -9.01
CA ARG A 221 0.95 5.44 -8.40
C ARG A 221 2.13 6.39 -8.68
N GLY A 222 1.88 7.61 -9.13
CA GLY A 222 2.91 8.63 -9.29
C GLY A 222 3.47 9.03 -7.93
N LEU A 223 4.79 9.02 -7.77
CA LEU A 223 5.47 9.42 -6.55
C LEU A 223 5.41 10.95 -6.40
N LEU A 224 4.78 11.42 -5.33
CA LEU A 224 4.59 12.85 -5.04
C LEU A 224 5.62 13.38 -4.04
N GLY A 225 6.03 12.54 -3.10
CA GLY A 225 6.93 12.91 -2.01
C GLY A 225 7.19 11.71 -1.12
N ILE A 226 7.89 11.95 -0.04
CA ILE A 226 8.06 10.98 1.04
C ILE A 226 7.77 11.66 2.39
N VAL A 227 7.41 10.86 3.38
CA VAL A 227 7.38 11.27 4.78
C VAL A 227 8.32 10.37 5.56
N THR A 228 9.11 10.95 6.45
CA THR A 228 10.03 10.20 7.31
C THR A 228 9.44 9.98 8.70
N ILE A 229 10.01 9.04 9.44
CA ILE A 229 9.58 8.77 10.81
C ILE A 229 9.81 10.00 11.71
N ASP A 230 10.87 10.76 11.46
CA ASP A 230 11.21 11.95 12.23
C ASP A 230 10.13 13.04 12.07
N ASP A 231 9.67 13.29 10.83
CA ASP A 231 8.59 14.24 10.54
C ASP A 231 7.29 13.86 11.28
N LEU A 232 6.98 12.55 11.32
CA LEU A 232 5.79 12.05 12.01
C LEU A 232 5.92 12.17 13.53
N VAL A 233 7.08 11.89 14.09
CA VAL A 233 7.35 12.03 15.54
C VAL A 233 7.23 13.49 15.95
N GLU A 234 7.84 14.42 15.21
CA GLU A 234 7.73 15.87 15.48
C GLU A 234 6.28 16.35 15.46
N ASN A 235 5.52 15.97 14.44
CA ASN A 235 4.08 16.32 14.35
C ASN A 235 3.27 15.78 15.53
N MET A 236 3.58 14.56 15.99
CA MET A 236 2.88 13.98 17.14
C MET A 236 3.25 14.68 18.46
N GLN A 237 4.49 15.14 18.63
CA GLN A 237 4.92 15.89 19.80
C GLN A 237 4.25 17.27 19.87
N GLU A 238 4.12 17.98 18.74
CA GLU A 238 3.42 19.27 18.67
C GLU A 238 1.95 19.17 19.09
N LYS A 239 1.30 18.03 18.83
CA LYS A 239 -0.11 17.79 19.23
C LYS A 239 -0.29 17.50 20.71
N LEU A 240 0.78 17.17 21.45
CA LEU A 240 0.77 16.85 22.88
C LEU A 240 1.11 18.05 23.77
N THR A 241 1.56 19.15 23.19
CA THR A 241 1.86 20.44 23.86
C THR A 241 0.76 21.45 23.64
#